data_74fd8a47b96526cf5448230e17115450
#
_entry.id   74fd8a47b96526cf5448230e17115450
#
_cell.length_a   1.000
_cell.length_b   1.000
_cell.length_c   1.000
_cell.angle_alpha   90.00
_cell.angle_beta   90.00
_cell.angle_gamma   90.00
#
_symmetry.space_group_name_H-M   'P 1'
#
loop_
_entity.id
_entity.type
_entity.pdbx_description
1 polymer ?
#
loop_
_entity_poly.entity_id
_entity_poly.type
_entity_poly.pdbx_seq_one_letter_code
_entity_poly.pdbx_strand_id
1 'polypeptide(L)'
;MITTIFFDIGGVLLNIHPERTFQYLSDCIDIEPDGIKNNFPWDAHNNYEKGWLNNKEWFIAFKDSLPQPCCLKESDFWHAWQLLLGEEKRSVQLLKTLSDTYSTWLLSNTNPKHIQDEIEKRYVFPQLIDGAVYSFNVGYRKPEESIYRIAVDDANVLPENCIFIDDQYENVQVAIMLGFTGIHFKSYEQLEMDLIQHNLKGTDHR
;
A
#
# COMPACT_ATOMS: atom_id res chain seq x y z
N MET A 1 -21.25 -12.92 8.79
CA MET A 1 -20.87 -13.56 7.50
C MET A 1 -20.01 -12.56 6.73
N ILE A 2 -18.87 -13.00 6.20
CA ILE A 2 -17.98 -12.13 5.42
C ILE A 2 -18.66 -11.71 4.12
N THR A 3 -18.62 -10.43 3.82
CA THR A 3 -19.19 -9.81 2.60
C THR A 3 -18.17 -8.93 1.88
N THR A 4 -17.15 -8.43 2.59
CA THR A 4 -16.19 -7.45 2.08
C THR A 4 -14.76 -7.85 2.43
N ILE A 5 -13.83 -7.65 1.48
CA ILE A 5 -12.41 -7.96 1.65
C ILE A 5 -11.59 -6.73 1.30
N PHE A 6 -10.81 -6.24 2.25
CA PHE A 6 -9.86 -5.15 2.07
C PHE A 6 -8.45 -5.70 1.86
N PHE A 7 -7.80 -5.26 0.80
CA PHE A 7 -6.41 -5.60 0.47
C PHE A 7 -5.50 -4.39 0.63
N ASP A 8 -4.34 -4.58 1.26
CA ASP A 8 -3.23 -3.66 1.04
C ASP A 8 -2.64 -3.84 -0.36
N ILE A 9 -1.91 -2.84 -0.84
CA ILE A 9 -1.26 -2.85 -2.16
C ILE A 9 0.19 -3.35 -2.04
N GLY A 10 1.01 -2.60 -1.33
CA GLY A 10 2.43 -2.88 -1.19
C GLY A 10 2.70 -4.16 -0.40
N GLY A 11 3.57 -5.05 -0.88
CA GLY A 11 3.81 -6.32 -0.20
C GLY A 11 2.70 -7.37 -0.37
N VAL A 12 1.45 -6.98 -0.62
CA VAL A 12 0.30 -7.89 -0.81
C VAL A 12 -0.05 -8.10 -2.28
N LEU A 13 -0.36 -7.04 -3.02
CA LEU A 13 -0.71 -7.11 -4.44
C LEU A 13 0.45 -6.77 -5.38
N LEU A 14 1.38 -5.93 -4.92
CA LEU A 14 2.58 -5.53 -5.65
C LEU A 14 3.85 -5.90 -4.89
N ASN A 15 4.88 -6.29 -5.64
CA ASN A 15 6.25 -6.30 -5.14
C ASN A 15 6.72 -4.86 -4.94
N ILE A 16 7.48 -4.61 -3.87
CA ILE A 16 8.04 -3.30 -3.53
C ILE A 16 9.55 -3.40 -3.46
N HIS A 17 10.25 -2.49 -4.13
CA HIS A 17 11.69 -2.50 -4.35
C HIS A 17 12.38 -1.22 -3.85
N PRO A 18 12.44 -0.95 -2.54
CA PRO A 18 13.12 0.23 -2.00
C PRO A 18 14.59 0.32 -2.42
N GLU A 19 15.24 -0.84 -2.56
CA GLU A 19 16.63 -0.95 -2.99
C GLU A 19 16.85 -0.34 -4.39
N ARG A 20 15.91 -0.46 -5.32
CA ARG A 20 15.99 0.13 -6.66
C ARG A 20 15.93 1.65 -6.58
N THR A 21 15.04 2.18 -5.74
CA THR A 21 14.89 3.62 -5.49
C THR A 21 16.17 4.21 -4.93
N PHE A 22 16.71 3.61 -3.87
CA PHE A 22 17.92 4.12 -3.22
C PHE A 22 19.14 3.99 -4.12
N GLN A 23 19.27 2.91 -4.87
CA GLN A 23 20.39 2.73 -5.81
C GLN A 23 20.37 3.78 -6.92
N TYR A 24 19.21 4.00 -7.55
CA TYR A 24 19.07 5.02 -8.59
C TYR A 24 19.37 6.43 -8.07
N LEU A 25 18.89 6.78 -6.88
CA LEU A 25 19.19 8.06 -6.26
C LEU A 25 20.69 8.19 -5.96
N SER A 26 21.33 7.14 -5.46
CA SER A 26 22.78 7.09 -5.22
C SER A 26 23.57 7.41 -6.49
N ASP A 27 23.21 6.77 -7.60
CA ASP A 27 23.85 6.99 -8.90
C ASP A 27 23.68 8.44 -9.42
N CYS A 28 22.57 9.12 -9.03
CA CYS A 28 22.30 10.49 -9.44
C CYS A 28 23.06 11.56 -8.64
N ILE A 29 23.38 11.29 -7.37
CA ILE A 29 23.86 12.35 -6.44
C ILE A 29 25.18 12.01 -5.75
N ASP A 30 25.80 10.89 -6.07
CA ASP A 30 27.08 10.41 -5.51
C ASP A 30 27.06 10.31 -3.96
N ILE A 31 25.94 9.80 -3.43
CA ILE A 31 25.77 9.47 -2.01
C ILE A 31 25.43 7.98 -1.93
N GLU A 32 26.16 7.21 -1.12
CA GLU A 32 25.91 5.78 -0.95
C GLU A 32 24.44 5.50 -0.54
N PRO A 33 23.81 4.40 -1.00
CA PRO A 33 22.42 4.08 -0.72
C PRO A 33 22.06 4.10 0.77
N ASP A 34 22.95 3.59 1.63
CA ASP A 34 22.78 3.63 3.08
C ASP A 34 22.79 5.06 3.64
N GLY A 35 23.58 5.95 3.03
CA GLY A 35 23.60 7.38 3.39
C GLY A 35 22.27 8.05 3.09
N ILE A 36 21.63 7.72 1.97
CA ILE A 36 20.28 8.20 1.63
C ILE A 36 19.25 7.62 2.59
N LYS A 37 19.28 6.32 2.82
CA LYS A 37 18.35 5.61 3.72
C LYS A 37 18.40 6.14 5.16
N ASN A 38 19.62 6.40 5.67
CA ASN A 38 19.80 6.91 7.04
C ASN A 38 19.31 8.35 7.22
N ASN A 39 19.24 9.12 6.13
CA ASN A 39 18.72 10.49 6.12
C ASN A 39 17.28 10.58 5.60
N PHE A 40 16.58 9.45 5.41
CA PHE A 40 15.22 9.44 4.89
C PHE A 40 14.27 10.17 5.85
N PRO A 41 13.53 11.20 5.38
CA PRO A 41 12.72 12.06 6.24
C PRO A 41 11.37 11.42 6.56
N TRP A 42 11.34 10.43 7.45
CA TRP A 42 10.17 9.63 7.78
C TRP A 42 8.93 10.45 8.17
N ASP A 43 9.12 11.53 8.93
CA ASP A 43 7.99 12.39 9.34
C ASP A 43 7.37 13.09 8.14
N ALA A 44 8.19 13.62 7.22
CA ALA A 44 7.70 14.24 5.99
C ALA A 44 7.06 13.21 5.06
N HIS A 45 7.62 11.99 4.97
CA HIS A 45 7.02 10.89 4.21
C HIS A 45 5.64 10.52 4.76
N ASN A 46 5.52 10.37 6.08
CA ASN A 46 4.23 10.10 6.72
C ASN A 46 3.21 11.21 6.45
N ASN A 47 3.64 12.47 6.45
CA ASN A 47 2.79 13.61 6.13
C ASN A 47 2.39 13.61 4.64
N TYR A 48 3.28 13.20 3.74
CA TYR A 48 2.97 13.05 2.32
C TYR A 48 1.96 11.92 2.06
N GLU A 49 2.12 10.77 2.73
CA GLU A 49 1.13 9.68 2.68
C GLU A 49 -0.22 10.04 3.31
N LYS A 50 -0.28 11.04 4.18
CA LYS A 50 -1.53 11.60 4.70
C LYS A 50 -2.12 12.71 3.83
N GLY A 51 -1.45 13.07 2.71
CA GLY A 51 -1.88 14.17 1.87
C GLY A 51 -1.68 15.56 2.49
N TRP A 52 -0.90 15.66 3.59
CA TRP A 52 -0.60 16.93 4.25
C TRP A 52 0.54 17.69 3.59
N LEU A 53 1.34 17.02 2.77
CA LEU A 53 2.32 17.62 1.86
C LEU A 53 1.91 17.32 0.43
N ASN A 54 2.08 18.30 -0.46
CA ASN A 54 1.95 18.07 -1.89
C ASN A 54 3.26 17.51 -2.49
N ASN A 55 3.24 17.14 -3.78
CA ASN A 55 4.38 16.54 -4.46
C ASN A 55 5.65 17.39 -4.39
N LYS A 56 5.52 18.71 -4.54
CA LYS A 56 6.66 19.63 -4.50
C LYS A 56 7.25 19.76 -3.10
N GLU A 57 6.39 19.85 -2.09
CA GLU A 57 6.81 19.92 -0.69
C GLU A 57 7.50 18.62 -0.26
N TRP A 58 6.98 17.46 -0.69
CA TRP A 58 7.63 16.18 -0.45
C TRP A 58 9.01 16.08 -1.10
N PHE A 59 9.15 16.45 -2.37
CA PHE A 59 10.46 16.50 -3.03
C PHE A 59 11.45 17.40 -2.30
N ILE A 60 11.02 18.60 -1.90
CA ILE A 60 11.86 19.55 -1.15
C ILE A 60 12.29 18.95 0.18
N ALA A 61 11.35 18.41 0.97
CA ALA A 61 11.65 17.81 2.27
C ALA A 61 12.65 16.64 2.15
N PHE A 62 12.50 15.81 1.12
CA PHE A 62 13.45 14.74 0.84
C PHE A 62 14.82 15.28 0.46
N LYS A 63 14.92 16.24 -0.46
CA LYS A 63 16.19 16.83 -0.90
C LYS A 63 16.92 17.52 0.25
N ASP A 64 16.19 18.25 1.09
CA ASP A 64 16.77 18.98 2.23
C ASP A 64 17.25 18.06 3.36
N SER A 65 16.73 16.82 3.44
CA SER A 65 17.20 15.81 4.39
C SER A 65 18.57 15.21 4.04
N LEU A 66 18.99 15.34 2.79
CA LEU A 66 20.25 14.79 2.33
C LEU A 66 21.43 15.72 2.67
N PRO A 67 22.68 15.18 2.74
CA PRO A 67 23.88 16.00 2.89
C PRO A 67 23.97 17.12 1.84
N GLN A 68 24.28 18.33 2.28
CA GLN A 68 24.33 19.50 1.44
C GLN A 68 25.79 19.87 1.02
N PRO A 69 26.00 20.39 -0.20
CA PRO A 69 25.01 20.71 -1.24
C PRO A 69 24.51 19.48 -1.99
N CYS A 70 23.17 19.34 -2.15
CA CYS A 70 22.57 18.22 -2.87
C CYS A 70 22.14 18.65 -4.29
N CYS A 71 22.63 17.95 -5.31
CA CYS A 71 22.36 18.22 -6.72
C CYS A 71 21.12 17.47 -7.28
N LEU A 72 20.35 16.77 -6.42
CA LEU A 72 19.20 15.99 -6.84
C LEU A 72 18.19 16.86 -7.62
N LYS A 73 17.86 16.41 -8.84
CA LYS A 73 16.83 17.02 -9.67
C LYS A 73 15.47 16.38 -9.37
N GLU A 74 14.42 17.17 -9.50
CA GLU A 74 13.05 16.69 -9.26
C GLU A 74 12.67 15.56 -10.24
N SER A 75 13.12 15.61 -11.49
CA SER A 75 12.89 14.54 -12.48
C SER A 75 13.49 13.20 -12.05
N ASP A 76 14.72 13.24 -11.52
CA ASP A 76 15.44 12.04 -11.11
C ASP A 76 14.82 11.43 -9.82
N PHE A 77 14.36 12.32 -8.92
CA PHE A 77 13.62 11.90 -7.72
C PHE A 77 12.33 11.17 -8.08
N TRP A 78 11.50 11.73 -8.97
CA TRP A 78 10.25 11.08 -9.35
C TRP A 78 10.46 9.80 -10.16
N HIS A 79 11.52 9.73 -10.97
CA HIS A 79 11.86 8.49 -11.63
C HIS A 79 12.27 7.40 -10.61
N ALA A 80 13.12 7.75 -9.65
CA ALA A 80 13.47 6.84 -8.54
C ALA A 80 12.23 6.36 -7.77
N TRP A 81 11.26 7.27 -7.54
CA TRP A 81 10.03 6.97 -6.82
C TRP A 81 9.16 5.94 -7.55
N GLN A 82 9.14 5.97 -8.89
CA GLN A 82 8.46 4.96 -9.72
C GLN A 82 9.12 3.58 -9.61
N LEU A 83 10.45 3.50 -9.47
CA LEU A 83 11.17 2.24 -9.36
C LEU A 83 10.85 1.44 -8.09
N LEU A 84 10.22 2.07 -7.11
CA LEU A 84 9.70 1.38 -5.93
C LEU A 84 8.68 0.30 -6.29
N LEU A 85 7.84 0.55 -7.29
CA LEU A 85 6.73 -0.33 -7.66
C LEU A 85 7.21 -1.43 -8.63
N GLY A 86 7.10 -2.66 -8.20
CA GLY A 86 7.46 -3.85 -8.95
C GLY A 86 6.27 -4.49 -9.67
N GLU A 87 6.35 -5.78 -9.91
CA GLU A 87 5.38 -6.58 -10.63
C GLU A 87 4.19 -6.94 -9.71
N GLU A 88 3.02 -7.22 -10.31
CA GLU A 88 1.89 -7.80 -9.61
C GLU A 88 2.26 -9.15 -8.99
N LYS A 89 1.86 -9.35 -7.75
CA LYS A 89 2.03 -10.62 -7.05
C LYS A 89 0.92 -11.59 -7.47
N ARG A 90 1.17 -12.89 -7.27
CA ARG A 90 0.18 -13.94 -7.55
C ARG A 90 -1.14 -13.75 -6.78
N SER A 91 -1.12 -13.04 -5.65
CA SER A 91 -2.32 -12.68 -4.86
C SER A 91 -3.38 -11.89 -5.63
N VAL A 92 -3.01 -11.20 -6.74
CA VAL A 92 -3.98 -10.57 -7.65
C VAL A 92 -4.92 -11.60 -8.27
N GLN A 93 -4.48 -12.87 -8.44
CA GLN A 93 -5.36 -13.95 -8.92
C GLN A 93 -6.45 -14.29 -7.90
N LEU A 94 -6.11 -14.30 -6.59
CA LEU A 94 -7.09 -14.49 -5.52
C LEU A 94 -8.07 -13.30 -5.45
N LEU A 95 -7.57 -12.07 -5.52
CA LEU A 95 -8.43 -10.89 -5.58
C LEU A 95 -9.43 -11.01 -6.74
N LYS A 96 -8.97 -11.37 -7.94
CA LYS A 96 -9.85 -11.56 -9.11
C LYS A 96 -10.92 -12.62 -8.87
N THR A 97 -10.56 -13.77 -8.28
CA THR A 97 -11.52 -14.83 -7.97
C THR A 97 -12.54 -14.43 -6.91
N LEU A 98 -12.07 -13.69 -5.89
CA LEU A 98 -12.91 -13.23 -4.79
C LEU A 98 -13.87 -12.12 -5.21
N SER A 99 -13.48 -11.26 -6.15
CA SER A 99 -14.31 -10.16 -6.66
C SER A 99 -15.59 -10.64 -7.37
N ASP A 100 -15.65 -11.90 -7.80
CA ASP A 100 -16.88 -12.50 -8.36
C ASP A 100 -17.98 -12.74 -7.29
N THR A 101 -17.59 -12.77 -6.00
CA THR A 101 -18.51 -13.17 -4.91
C THR A 101 -18.58 -12.16 -3.76
N TYR A 102 -17.48 -11.46 -3.49
CA TYR A 102 -17.33 -10.52 -2.37
C TYR A 102 -17.07 -9.12 -2.88
N SER A 103 -17.51 -8.11 -2.13
CA SER A 103 -17.05 -6.75 -2.38
C SER A 103 -15.57 -6.64 -2.04
N THR A 104 -14.76 -6.20 -3.00
CA THR A 104 -13.31 -6.09 -2.85
C THR A 104 -12.86 -4.64 -2.87
N TRP A 105 -12.04 -4.28 -1.89
CA TRP A 105 -11.60 -2.91 -1.66
C TRP A 105 -10.08 -2.84 -1.45
N LEU A 106 -9.50 -1.70 -1.76
CA LEU A 106 -8.13 -1.38 -1.36
C LEU A 106 -8.14 -0.53 -0.07
N LEU A 107 -7.21 -0.82 0.84
CA LEU A 107 -6.94 0.01 2.02
C LEU A 107 -5.43 0.16 2.17
N SER A 108 -4.88 1.28 1.70
CA SER A 108 -3.43 1.41 1.52
C SER A 108 -2.85 2.74 2.00
N ASN A 109 -1.68 2.64 2.66
CA ASN A 109 -0.78 3.77 2.88
C ASN A 109 -0.05 4.04 1.57
N THR A 110 -0.33 5.16 0.94
CA THR A 110 0.17 5.47 -0.40
C THR A 110 0.14 6.97 -0.68
N ASN A 111 0.40 7.35 -1.91
CA ASN A 111 0.51 8.75 -2.31
C ASN A 111 -0.05 8.98 -3.72
N PRO A 112 -0.37 10.26 -4.10
CA PRO A 112 -0.96 10.57 -5.39
C PRO A 112 -0.11 10.11 -6.58
N LYS A 113 1.23 10.22 -6.47
CA LYS A 113 2.14 9.87 -7.55
C LYS A 113 2.08 8.37 -7.88
N HIS A 114 2.10 7.51 -6.86
CA HIS A 114 1.99 6.08 -7.09
C HIS A 114 0.63 5.68 -7.64
N ILE A 115 -0.46 6.24 -7.12
CA ILE A 115 -1.81 5.85 -7.57
C ILE A 115 -2.06 6.38 -8.99
N GLN A 116 -2.03 7.70 -9.19
CA GLN A 116 -2.51 8.34 -10.41
C GLN A 116 -1.55 8.19 -11.60
N ASP A 117 -0.24 8.18 -11.34
CA ASP A 117 0.75 8.15 -12.42
C ASP A 117 1.16 6.71 -12.79
N GLU A 118 1.05 5.75 -11.85
CA GLU A 118 1.55 4.39 -12.03
C GLU A 118 0.44 3.33 -11.88
N ILE A 119 -0.18 3.22 -10.70
CA ILE A 119 -1.02 2.07 -10.36
C ILE A 119 -2.25 2.01 -11.26
N GLU A 120 -2.98 3.09 -11.42
CA GLU A 120 -4.18 3.15 -12.26
C GLU A 120 -3.88 2.93 -13.75
N LYS A 121 -2.64 3.18 -14.19
CA LYS A 121 -2.26 3.09 -15.62
C LYS A 121 -1.60 1.77 -16.01
N ARG A 122 -0.93 1.09 -15.07
CA ARG A 122 -0.03 -0.03 -15.37
C ARG A 122 -0.53 -1.39 -14.91
N TYR A 123 -1.41 -1.43 -13.88
CA TYR A 123 -1.80 -2.67 -13.21
C TYR A 123 -3.26 -3.01 -13.46
N VAL A 124 -3.60 -4.30 -13.32
CA VAL A 124 -4.94 -4.80 -13.60
C VAL A 124 -5.83 -4.72 -12.37
N PHE A 125 -5.29 -4.92 -11.16
CA PHE A 125 -6.08 -5.03 -9.94
C PHE A 125 -6.95 -3.80 -9.61
N PRO A 126 -6.62 -2.55 -10.00
CA PRO A 126 -7.52 -1.42 -9.78
C PRO A 126 -8.86 -1.52 -10.53
N GLN A 127 -8.94 -2.38 -11.54
CA GLN A 127 -10.17 -2.61 -12.30
C GLN A 127 -11.04 -3.74 -11.71
N LEU A 128 -10.53 -4.42 -10.67
CA LEU A 128 -11.17 -5.58 -10.03
C LEU A 128 -11.82 -5.25 -8.69
N ILE A 129 -11.81 -3.98 -8.30
CA ILE A 129 -12.26 -3.53 -6.98
C ILE A 129 -13.52 -2.66 -7.08
N ASP A 130 -14.34 -2.71 -6.03
CA ASP A 130 -15.53 -1.87 -5.89
C ASP A 130 -15.21 -0.47 -5.32
N GLY A 131 -14.09 -0.36 -4.59
CA GLY A 131 -13.67 0.90 -4.02
C GLY A 131 -12.26 0.87 -3.42
N ALA A 132 -11.78 2.05 -2.99
CA ALA A 132 -10.47 2.18 -2.41
C ALA A 132 -10.42 3.31 -1.38
N VAL A 133 -9.74 3.05 -0.25
CA VAL A 133 -9.37 4.07 0.74
C VAL A 133 -7.86 4.23 0.73
N TYR A 134 -7.42 5.38 0.26
CA TYR A 134 -6.02 5.77 0.22
C TYR A 134 -5.71 6.79 1.31
N SER A 135 -4.64 6.59 2.04
CA SER A 135 -4.24 7.43 3.18
C SER A 135 -4.19 8.93 2.83
N PHE A 136 -3.66 9.27 1.64
CA PHE A 136 -3.53 10.67 1.21
C PHE A 136 -4.87 11.36 0.91
N ASN A 137 -5.94 10.61 0.64
CA ASN A 137 -7.27 11.16 0.41
C ASN A 137 -8.02 11.46 1.71
N VAL A 138 -7.75 10.65 2.75
CA VAL A 138 -8.52 10.70 4.01
C VAL A 138 -7.78 11.35 5.17
N GLY A 139 -6.48 11.65 5.01
CA GLY A 139 -5.68 12.33 6.03
C GLY A 139 -5.18 11.44 7.18
N TYR A 140 -5.42 10.13 7.11
CA TYR A 140 -5.01 9.12 8.10
C TYR A 140 -4.32 7.97 7.40
N ARG A 141 -3.41 7.28 8.13
CA ARG A 141 -2.69 6.11 7.60
C ARG A 141 -2.77 4.94 8.59
N LYS A 142 -2.66 3.73 8.09
CA LYS A 142 -2.49 2.54 8.94
C LYS A 142 -1.20 2.67 9.76
N PRO A 143 -1.17 2.30 11.04
CA PRO A 143 -2.20 1.64 11.83
C PRO A 143 -3.15 2.59 12.61
N GLU A 144 -3.36 3.84 12.21
CA GLU A 144 -4.31 4.73 12.88
C GLU A 144 -5.75 4.21 12.73
N GLU A 145 -6.51 4.07 13.82
CA GLU A 145 -7.87 3.53 13.81
C GLU A 145 -8.81 4.25 12.83
N SER A 146 -8.60 5.55 12.63
CA SER A 146 -9.46 6.38 11.80
C SER A 146 -9.57 5.90 10.36
N ILE A 147 -8.47 5.39 9.75
CA ILE A 147 -8.51 4.94 8.35
C ILE A 147 -9.36 3.68 8.19
N TYR A 148 -9.36 2.77 9.19
CA TYR A 148 -10.19 1.55 9.16
C TYR A 148 -11.67 1.87 9.35
N ARG A 149 -12.00 2.85 10.22
CA ARG A 149 -13.38 3.32 10.42
C ARG A 149 -13.92 3.96 9.14
N ILE A 150 -13.14 4.81 8.48
CA ILE A 150 -13.49 5.38 7.18
C ILE A 150 -13.70 4.26 6.15
N ALA A 151 -12.83 3.23 6.14
CA ALA A 151 -12.94 2.14 5.17
C ALA A 151 -14.26 1.36 5.29
N VAL A 152 -14.72 1.06 6.49
CA VAL A 152 -16.01 0.37 6.68
C VAL A 152 -17.20 1.30 6.43
N ASP A 153 -17.09 2.58 6.76
CA ASP A 153 -18.12 3.57 6.48
C ASP A 153 -18.29 3.77 4.96
N ASP A 154 -17.21 3.93 4.21
CA ASP A 154 -17.21 4.08 2.75
C ASP A 154 -17.75 2.82 2.04
N ALA A 155 -17.39 1.64 2.54
CA ALA A 155 -17.88 0.36 2.03
C ALA A 155 -19.32 0.03 2.53
N ASN A 156 -19.88 0.82 3.44
CA ASN A 156 -21.18 0.62 4.07
C ASN A 156 -21.34 -0.79 4.66
N VAL A 157 -20.35 -1.22 5.47
CA VAL A 157 -20.28 -2.57 6.03
C VAL A 157 -19.88 -2.52 7.50
N LEU A 158 -20.20 -3.56 8.28
CA LEU A 158 -19.71 -3.71 9.66
C LEU A 158 -18.36 -4.41 9.70
N PRO A 159 -17.44 -4.05 10.62
CA PRO A 159 -16.11 -4.66 10.73
C PRO A 159 -16.13 -6.20 10.80
N GLU A 160 -17.09 -6.79 11.55
CA GLU A 160 -17.23 -8.24 11.69
C GLU A 160 -17.61 -8.98 10.38
N ASN A 161 -18.01 -8.23 9.35
CA ASN A 161 -18.29 -8.76 8.02
C ASN A 161 -17.11 -8.56 7.05
N CYS A 162 -15.98 -8.06 7.54
CA CYS A 162 -14.81 -7.74 6.74
C CYS A 162 -13.62 -8.66 7.02
N ILE A 163 -12.90 -8.98 5.95
CA ILE A 163 -11.50 -9.44 6.03
C ILE A 163 -10.59 -8.27 5.67
N PHE A 164 -9.47 -8.14 6.38
CA PHE A 164 -8.39 -7.21 6.05
C PHE A 164 -7.08 -7.98 5.89
N ILE A 165 -6.41 -7.80 4.76
CA ILE A 165 -5.19 -8.50 4.35
C ILE A 165 -4.06 -7.48 4.20
N ASP A 166 -2.99 -7.62 4.98
CA ASP A 166 -1.86 -6.67 5.00
C ASP A 166 -0.57 -7.44 5.38
N ASP A 167 0.58 -7.06 4.83
CA ASP A 167 1.88 -7.65 5.13
C ASP A 167 2.52 -7.10 6.40
N GLN A 168 1.98 -5.99 6.94
CA GLN A 168 2.44 -5.40 8.18
C GLN A 168 1.59 -5.89 9.36
N TYR A 169 2.23 -6.64 10.27
CA TYR A 169 1.55 -7.22 11.43
C TYR A 169 0.82 -6.19 12.29
N GLU A 170 1.40 -5.01 12.49
CA GLU A 170 0.81 -3.94 13.28
C GLU A 170 -0.51 -3.44 12.70
N ASN A 171 -0.60 -3.32 11.38
CA ASN A 171 -1.83 -2.95 10.70
C ASN A 171 -2.94 -3.98 10.91
N VAL A 172 -2.58 -5.26 10.80
CA VAL A 172 -3.51 -6.38 11.01
C VAL A 172 -4.02 -6.41 12.45
N GLN A 173 -3.16 -6.15 13.44
CA GLN A 173 -3.57 -6.15 14.86
C GLN A 173 -4.61 -5.06 15.15
N VAL A 174 -4.44 -3.86 14.61
CA VAL A 174 -5.43 -2.79 14.79
C VAL A 174 -6.76 -3.15 14.11
N ALA A 175 -6.74 -3.73 12.91
CA ALA A 175 -7.96 -4.21 12.25
C ALA A 175 -8.71 -5.24 13.13
N ILE A 176 -7.99 -6.22 13.71
CA ILE A 176 -8.57 -7.22 14.62
C ILE A 176 -9.19 -6.55 15.86
N MET A 177 -8.51 -5.59 16.48
CA MET A 177 -9.05 -4.85 17.62
C MET A 177 -10.33 -4.09 17.29
N LEU A 178 -10.51 -3.68 16.04
CA LEU A 178 -11.69 -3.00 15.53
C LEU A 178 -12.80 -3.95 15.08
N GLY A 179 -12.57 -5.28 15.15
CA GLY A 179 -13.58 -6.31 14.86
C GLY A 179 -13.47 -6.93 13.46
N PHE A 180 -12.47 -6.58 12.67
CA PHE A 180 -12.20 -7.26 11.39
C PHE A 180 -11.67 -8.68 11.62
N THR A 181 -11.85 -9.55 10.64
CA THR A 181 -11.01 -10.74 10.49
C THR A 181 -9.68 -10.30 9.84
N GLY A 182 -8.60 -10.24 10.58
CA GLY A 182 -7.29 -9.83 10.08
C GLY A 182 -6.47 -11.01 9.57
N ILE A 183 -5.89 -10.90 8.38
CA ILE A 183 -4.95 -11.88 7.80
C ILE A 183 -3.60 -11.20 7.59
N HIS A 184 -2.58 -11.65 8.34
CA HIS A 184 -1.20 -11.21 8.12
C HIS A 184 -0.62 -11.96 6.91
N PHE A 185 -0.49 -11.26 5.79
CA PHE A 185 0.01 -11.82 4.55
C PHE A 185 1.50 -12.14 4.62
N LYS A 186 1.85 -13.37 4.28
CA LYS A 186 3.25 -13.83 4.19
C LYS A 186 3.58 -14.43 2.82
N SER A 187 2.64 -15.18 2.25
CA SER A 187 2.75 -15.78 0.92
C SER A 187 1.37 -16.01 0.32
N TYR A 188 1.35 -16.29 -0.98
CA TYR A 188 0.13 -16.68 -1.68
C TYR A 188 -0.49 -17.93 -1.08
N GLU A 189 0.30 -18.97 -0.82
CA GLU A 189 -0.15 -20.27 -0.32
C GLU A 189 -0.73 -20.17 1.09
N GLN A 190 -0.12 -19.33 1.94
CA GLN A 190 -0.66 -19.08 3.29
C GLN A 190 -1.99 -18.31 3.18
N LEU A 191 -2.06 -17.27 2.36
CA LEU A 191 -3.30 -16.50 2.19
C LEU A 191 -4.44 -17.39 1.67
N GLU A 192 -4.17 -18.23 0.67
CA GLU A 192 -5.15 -19.16 0.13
C GLU A 192 -5.69 -20.12 1.21
N MET A 193 -4.80 -20.70 2.05
CA MET A 193 -5.21 -21.56 3.16
C MET A 193 -6.05 -20.82 4.20
N ASP A 194 -5.67 -19.59 4.55
CA ASP A 194 -6.42 -18.80 5.54
C ASP A 194 -7.82 -18.45 5.02
N LEU A 195 -7.94 -18.08 3.74
CA LEU A 195 -9.24 -17.81 3.13
C LEU A 195 -10.15 -19.06 3.11
N ILE A 196 -9.59 -20.24 2.83
CA ILE A 196 -10.30 -21.53 2.92
C ILE A 196 -10.79 -21.78 4.37
N GLN A 197 -9.95 -21.56 5.38
CA GLN A 197 -10.32 -21.74 6.80
C GLN A 197 -11.48 -20.80 7.21
N HIS A 198 -11.57 -19.64 6.61
CA HIS A 198 -12.69 -18.70 6.80
C HIS A 198 -13.90 -19.03 5.93
N ASN A 199 -13.91 -20.18 5.22
CA ASN A 199 -14.99 -20.68 4.36
C ASN A 199 -15.36 -19.70 3.23
N LEU A 200 -14.39 -18.99 2.66
CA LEU A 200 -14.65 -18.13 1.51
C LEU A 200 -14.85 -18.98 0.25
N LYS A 201 -15.94 -18.69 -0.46
CA LYS A 201 -16.24 -19.35 -1.75
C LYS A 201 -15.29 -18.82 -2.82
N GLY A 202 -14.89 -19.68 -3.75
CA GLY A 202 -13.98 -19.32 -4.85
C GLY A 202 -12.52 -19.67 -4.60
N THR A 203 -12.18 -20.17 -3.40
CA THR A 203 -10.84 -20.66 -3.06
C THR A 203 -10.67 -22.17 -3.31
N ASP A 204 -11.75 -22.88 -3.64
CA ASP A 204 -11.69 -24.31 -3.98
C ASP A 204 -11.09 -24.51 -5.38
N HIS A 205 -9.84 -24.90 -5.44
CA HIS A 205 -9.25 -25.42 -6.67
C HIS A 205 -9.91 -26.76 -7.04
N ARG A 206 -10.67 -26.77 -8.16
CA ARG A 206 -10.96 -27.99 -8.89
C ARG A 206 -9.84 -28.25 -9.90
#